data_0dda95fe884f0b9ae666d1d80391d704
#
_entry.id   0dda95fe884f0b9ae666d1d80391d704
#
_cell.length_a   1.000
_cell.length_b   1.000
_cell.length_c   1.000
_cell.angle_alpha   90.00
_cell.angle_beta   90.00
_cell.angle_gamma   90.00
#
_symmetry.space_group_name_H-M   'P 1'
#
loop_
_entity.id
_entity.type
_entity.pdbx_description
1 polymer ?
#
loop_
_entity_poly.entity_id
_entity_poly.type
_entity_poly.pdbx_seq_one_letter_code
_entity_poly.pdbx_strand_id
1 'polypeptide(L)'
;MKRVHYTDSYLLVPQHPVTVNLIGGGGTGSQVLTNLARLDVTLRALGHPGLFVTLYDPDIVTEANIGRQLFGYSDLGLNKANCLITRINNFFGNDWKAMPALYPSNMKDVRQEHLANITITCTDNI
;
A
#
# COMPACT_ATOMS: atom_id res chain seq x y z
N MET A 1 -5.83 24.16 -29.84
CA MET A 1 -5.26 22.83 -30.03
C MET A 1 -5.44 21.99 -28.78
N LYS A 2 -5.83 20.82 -29.01
CA LYS A 2 -5.95 19.92 -27.89
C LYS A 2 -4.60 19.41 -27.43
N ARG A 3 -4.36 19.55 -26.15
CA ARG A 3 -3.14 19.05 -25.59
C ARG A 3 -3.21 17.53 -25.44
N VAL A 4 -2.16 16.86 -25.87
CA VAL A 4 -2.05 15.44 -25.71
C VAL A 4 -1.45 15.12 -24.36
N HIS A 5 -2.15 14.33 -23.59
CA HIS A 5 -1.66 13.85 -22.32
C HIS A 5 -1.16 12.44 -22.49
N TYR A 6 0.05 12.20 -22.05
CA TYR A 6 0.67 10.89 -22.16
C TYR A 6 0.47 10.06 -20.91
N THR A 7 -0.53 10.41 -20.11
CA THR A 7 -0.95 9.59 -18.99
C THR A 7 -1.64 8.35 -19.51
N ASP A 8 -1.20 7.20 -19.06
CA ASP A 8 -1.75 5.93 -19.50
C ASP A 8 -3.24 5.85 -19.17
N SER A 9 -3.99 5.21 -20.04
CA SER A 9 -5.43 5.09 -19.90
C SER A 9 -5.86 4.39 -18.61
N TYR A 10 -5.01 3.51 -18.06
CA TYR A 10 -5.33 2.86 -16.80
C TYR A 10 -5.45 3.82 -15.62
N LEU A 11 -4.88 5.02 -15.75
CA LEU A 11 -5.02 6.06 -14.72
C LEU A 11 -6.21 6.97 -14.96
N LEU A 12 -6.53 7.23 -16.23
CA LEU A 12 -7.58 8.20 -16.59
C LEU A 12 -8.96 7.58 -16.70
N VAL A 13 -9.05 6.44 -17.38
CA VAL A 13 -10.34 5.76 -17.62
C VAL A 13 -10.13 4.28 -17.33
N PRO A 14 -9.81 3.91 -16.10
CA PRO A 14 -9.51 2.52 -15.79
C PRO A 14 -10.78 1.69 -15.70
N GLN A 15 -10.67 0.45 -16.13
CA GLN A 15 -11.72 -0.55 -15.94
C GLN A 15 -11.48 -1.37 -14.68
N HIS A 16 -10.28 -1.29 -14.13
CA HIS A 16 -9.87 -2.00 -12.91
C HIS A 16 -9.23 -1.02 -11.94
N PRO A 17 -9.19 -1.34 -10.66
CA PRO A 17 -8.46 -0.51 -9.71
C PRO A 17 -7.00 -0.34 -10.12
N VAL A 18 -6.44 0.82 -9.83
CA VAL A 18 -5.02 1.05 -9.99
C VAL A 18 -4.30 0.25 -8.90
N THR A 19 -3.36 -0.60 -9.31
CA THR A 19 -2.62 -1.42 -8.36
C THR A 19 -1.40 -0.68 -7.85
N VAL A 20 -1.20 -0.76 -6.54
CA VAL A 20 -0.10 -0.05 -5.86
C VAL A 20 0.65 -1.04 -4.97
N ASN A 21 1.96 -1.10 -5.14
CA ASN A 21 2.83 -1.77 -4.17
C ASN A 21 3.39 -0.71 -3.24
N LEU A 22 3.14 -0.88 -1.95
CA LEU A 22 3.70 -0.03 -0.90
C LEU A 22 4.73 -0.85 -0.14
N ILE A 23 5.94 -0.36 -0.06
CA ILE A 23 7.06 -1.09 0.54
C ILE A 23 7.45 -0.40 1.82
N GLY A 24 7.24 -1.08 2.95
CA GLY A 24 7.55 -0.58 4.27
C GLY A 24 6.33 -0.06 5.01
N GLY A 25 6.05 -0.65 6.18
CA GLY A 25 4.90 -0.32 7.03
C GLY A 25 5.27 0.42 8.31
N GLY A 26 6.41 1.10 8.34
CA GLY A 26 6.83 1.89 9.51
C GLY A 26 6.12 3.23 9.59
N GLY A 27 6.81 4.24 10.13
CA GLY A 27 6.21 5.55 10.34
C GLY A 27 5.66 6.18 9.07
N THR A 28 6.51 6.36 8.06
CA THR A 28 6.11 6.96 6.79
C THR A 28 5.15 6.05 6.02
N GLY A 29 5.46 4.76 5.97
CA GLY A 29 4.65 3.80 5.21
C GLY A 29 3.23 3.69 5.74
N SER A 30 3.05 3.69 7.05
CA SER A 30 1.71 3.60 7.64
C SER A 30 0.88 4.86 7.35
N GLN A 31 1.52 6.02 7.32
CA GLN A 31 0.84 7.27 6.96
C GLN A 31 0.46 7.28 5.48
N VAL A 32 1.36 6.83 4.61
CA VAL A 32 1.08 6.72 3.18
C VAL A 32 -0.08 5.75 2.95
N LEU A 33 -0.08 4.62 3.65
CA LEU A 33 -1.17 3.64 3.55
C LEU A 33 -2.52 4.27 3.90
N THR A 34 -2.57 5.02 5.00
CA THR A 34 -3.80 5.69 5.41
C THR A 34 -4.27 6.70 4.37
N ASN A 35 -3.33 7.47 3.81
CA ASN A 35 -3.67 8.45 2.79
C ASN A 35 -4.13 7.78 1.49
N LEU A 36 -3.55 6.63 1.12
CA LEU A 36 -4.03 5.85 -0.02
C LEU A 36 -5.45 5.36 0.20
N ALA A 37 -5.77 4.95 1.43
CA ALA A 37 -7.13 4.52 1.75
C ALA A 37 -8.14 5.66 1.61
N ARG A 38 -7.76 6.85 2.04
CA ARG A 38 -8.61 8.05 1.87
C ARG A 38 -8.76 8.42 0.40
N LEU A 39 -7.68 8.33 -0.35
CA LEU A 39 -7.72 8.59 -1.80
C LEU A 39 -8.64 7.60 -2.50
N ASP A 40 -8.58 6.32 -2.11
CA ASP A 40 -9.44 5.29 -2.66
C ASP A 40 -10.92 5.64 -2.46
N VAL A 41 -11.29 6.09 -1.27
CA VAL A 41 -12.67 6.52 -0.99
C VAL A 41 -13.08 7.65 -1.93
N THR A 42 -12.22 8.64 -2.10
CA THR A 42 -12.49 9.79 -2.96
C THR A 42 -12.64 9.37 -4.42
N LEU A 43 -11.73 8.52 -4.91
CA LEU A 43 -11.79 8.04 -6.29
C LEU A 43 -13.08 7.28 -6.57
N ARG A 44 -13.48 6.41 -5.66
CA ARG A 44 -14.72 5.65 -5.82
C ARG A 44 -15.95 6.54 -5.81
N ALA A 45 -15.93 7.57 -4.98
CA ALA A 45 -17.03 8.55 -4.95
C ALA A 45 -17.16 9.30 -6.27
N LEU A 46 -16.07 9.41 -7.02
CA LEU A 46 -16.06 10.06 -8.34
C LEU A 46 -16.32 9.08 -9.49
N GLY A 47 -16.66 7.83 -9.19
CA GLY A 47 -16.94 6.82 -10.21
C GLY A 47 -15.73 6.07 -10.71
N HIS A 48 -14.56 6.28 -10.10
CA HIS A 48 -13.32 5.55 -10.43
C HIS A 48 -13.30 4.22 -9.70
N PRO A 49 -12.72 3.14 -10.26
CA PRO A 49 -12.65 1.84 -9.59
C PRO A 49 -11.82 1.85 -8.30
N GLY A 50 -11.00 2.88 -8.08
CA GLY A 50 -10.21 3.02 -6.86
C GLY A 50 -8.84 2.40 -6.96
N LEU A 51 -8.30 2.04 -5.80
CA LEU A 51 -6.96 1.47 -5.66
C LEU A 51 -7.04 0.06 -5.12
N PHE A 52 -6.05 -0.75 -5.47
CA PHE A 52 -5.79 -2.02 -4.80
C PHE A 52 -4.33 -1.99 -4.33
N VAL A 53 -4.13 -1.96 -3.03
CA VAL A 53 -2.80 -1.79 -2.44
C VAL A 53 -2.32 -3.10 -1.85
N THR A 54 -1.06 -3.43 -2.15
CA THR A 54 -0.33 -4.51 -1.48
C THR A 54 0.77 -3.88 -0.65
N LEU A 55 0.76 -4.14 0.65
CA LEU A 55 1.79 -3.65 1.57
C LEU A 55 2.79 -4.75 1.85
N TYR A 56 4.06 -4.47 1.56
CA TYR A 56 5.18 -5.39 1.81
C TYR A 56 5.94 -4.94 3.05
N ASP A 57 6.03 -5.80 4.05
CA ASP A 57 6.87 -5.55 5.23
C ASP A 57 7.13 -6.87 5.96
N PRO A 58 8.40 -7.28 6.10
CA PRO A 58 8.72 -8.54 6.79
C PRO A 58 8.77 -8.39 8.32
N ASP A 59 8.76 -7.17 8.85
CA ASP A 59 9.02 -6.93 10.25
C ASP A 59 7.81 -7.23 11.12
N ILE A 60 8.08 -7.51 12.39
CA ILE A 60 7.06 -7.62 13.42
C ILE A 60 7.04 -6.34 14.26
N VAL A 61 5.90 -6.10 14.88
CA VAL A 61 5.73 -4.95 15.77
C VAL A 61 6.48 -5.20 17.06
N THR A 62 7.32 -4.24 17.46
CA THR A 62 8.07 -4.29 18.73
C THR A 62 7.65 -3.12 19.61
N GLU A 63 8.06 -3.17 20.88
CA GLU A 63 7.75 -2.07 21.80
C GLU A 63 8.28 -0.73 21.31
N ALA A 64 9.42 -0.73 20.61
CA ALA A 64 9.99 0.50 20.07
C ALA A 64 9.09 1.17 19.03
N ASN A 65 8.17 0.41 18.41
CA ASN A 65 7.25 0.94 17.42
C ASN A 65 5.98 1.55 18.02
N ILE A 66 5.67 1.20 19.28
CA ILE A 66 4.43 1.63 19.91
C ILE A 66 4.44 3.15 20.10
N GLY A 67 3.38 3.80 19.65
CA GLY A 67 3.24 5.25 19.79
C GLY A 67 4.05 6.07 18.79
N ARG A 68 5.16 5.54 18.29
CA ARG A 68 5.98 6.22 17.28
C ARG A 68 5.50 5.94 15.87
N GLN A 69 4.89 4.77 15.69
CA GLN A 69 4.25 4.35 14.47
C GLN A 69 2.79 4.06 14.78
N LEU A 70 2.00 3.70 13.79
CA LEU A 70 0.58 3.44 14.00
C LEU A 70 0.32 2.04 14.58
N PHE A 71 0.98 1.73 15.68
CA PHE A 71 0.83 0.46 16.39
C PHE A 71 0.55 0.68 17.85
N GLY A 72 -0.29 -0.16 18.42
CA GLY A 72 -0.60 -0.18 19.84
C GLY A 72 -0.11 -1.48 20.50
N TYR A 73 -0.29 -1.58 21.80
CA TYR A 73 0.20 -2.74 22.56
C TYR A 73 -0.43 -4.05 22.10
N SER A 74 -1.67 -4.03 21.61
CA SER A 74 -2.32 -5.24 21.11
C SER A 74 -1.68 -5.75 19.81
N ASP A 75 -0.85 -4.94 19.16
CA ASP A 75 -0.19 -5.30 17.91
C ASP A 75 1.16 -5.97 18.13
N LEU A 76 1.67 -6.00 19.36
CA LEU A 76 2.99 -6.57 19.65
C LEU A 76 3.13 -7.99 19.13
N GLY A 77 4.23 -8.26 18.41
CA GLY A 77 4.53 -9.57 17.87
C GLY A 77 3.83 -9.89 16.56
N LEU A 78 2.91 -9.06 16.11
CA LEU A 78 2.24 -9.25 14.83
C LEU A 78 3.09 -8.69 13.69
N ASN A 79 2.95 -9.27 12.50
CA ASN A 79 3.60 -8.71 11.32
C ASN A 79 3.01 -7.33 11.00
N LYS A 80 3.86 -6.37 10.68
CA LYS A 80 3.43 -4.99 10.44
C LYS A 80 2.47 -4.87 9.27
N ALA A 81 2.75 -5.56 8.16
CA ALA A 81 1.89 -5.48 6.98
C ALA A 81 0.51 -6.08 7.29
N ASN A 82 0.48 -7.26 7.90
CA ASN A 82 -0.79 -7.90 8.26
C ASN A 82 -1.61 -7.02 9.19
N CYS A 83 -0.96 -6.44 10.18
CA CYS A 83 -1.61 -5.60 11.17
C CYS A 83 -2.27 -4.37 10.52
N LEU A 84 -1.51 -3.64 9.71
CA LEU A 84 -1.98 -2.41 9.09
C LEU A 84 -3.05 -2.68 8.03
N ILE A 85 -2.86 -3.68 7.20
CA ILE A 85 -3.82 -4.00 6.14
C ILE A 85 -5.14 -4.50 6.75
N THR A 86 -5.06 -5.34 7.77
CA THR A 86 -6.28 -5.80 8.46
C THR A 86 -7.07 -4.62 9.01
N ARG A 87 -6.37 -3.66 9.62
CA ARG A 87 -7.01 -2.48 10.17
C ARG A 87 -7.65 -1.62 9.09
N ILE A 88 -6.94 -1.37 8.00
CA ILE A 88 -7.46 -0.59 6.87
C ILE A 88 -8.67 -1.28 6.24
N ASN A 89 -8.57 -2.58 6.00
CA ASN A 89 -9.66 -3.32 5.39
C ASN A 89 -10.91 -3.29 6.26
N ASN A 90 -10.75 -3.45 7.57
CA ASN A 90 -11.87 -3.41 8.50
C ASN A 90 -12.52 -2.03 8.58
N PHE A 91 -11.70 -0.99 8.61
CA PHE A 91 -12.21 0.38 8.76
C PHE A 91 -12.88 0.89 7.50
N PHE A 92 -12.27 0.65 6.33
CA PHE A 92 -12.74 1.19 5.05
C PHE A 92 -13.53 0.20 4.21
N GLY A 93 -13.62 -1.06 4.64
CA GLY A 93 -14.32 -2.08 3.85
C GLY A 93 -13.56 -2.52 2.61
N ASN A 94 -12.23 -2.44 2.63
CA ASN A 94 -11.38 -2.84 1.53
C ASN A 94 -10.97 -4.31 1.63
N ASP A 95 -10.36 -4.82 0.55
CA ASP A 95 -9.79 -6.16 0.49
C ASP A 95 -8.32 -6.11 0.02
N TRP A 96 -7.60 -5.10 0.48
CA TRP A 96 -6.19 -4.91 0.16
C TRP A 96 -5.34 -6.03 0.75
N LYS A 97 -4.13 -6.20 0.21
CA LYS A 97 -3.30 -7.36 0.49
C LYS A 97 -2.09 -7.00 1.33
N ALA A 98 -1.79 -7.87 2.30
CA ALA A 98 -0.55 -7.79 3.08
C ALA A 98 0.41 -8.89 2.63
N MET A 99 1.68 -8.51 2.46
CA MET A 99 2.76 -9.43 2.15
C MET A 99 3.81 -9.33 3.25
N PRO A 100 3.84 -10.30 4.18
CA PRO A 100 4.82 -10.30 5.28
C PRO A 100 6.20 -10.75 4.78
N ALA A 101 6.73 -10.04 3.80
CA ALA A 101 7.96 -10.42 3.13
C ALA A 101 8.63 -9.19 2.55
N LEU A 102 9.92 -9.32 2.24
CA LEU A 102 10.64 -8.29 1.52
C LEU A 102 10.16 -8.22 0.08
N TYR A 103 10.07 -7.01 -0.44
CA TYR A 103 9.88 -6.83 -1.88
C TYR A 103 11.18 -7.20 -2.59
N PRO A 104 11.13 -7.90 -3.74
CA PRO A 104 12.35 -8.28 -4.45
C PRO A 104 13.22 -7.09 -4.80
N SER A 105 14.53 -7.18 -4.48
CA SER A 105 15.46 -6.09 -4.65
C SER A 105 16.15 -6.08 -6.01
N ASN A 106 16.00 -7.14 -6.81
CA ASN A 106 16.59 -7.20 -8.14
C ASN A 106 15.59 -7.77 -9.14
N MET A 107 15.81 -7.48 -10.42
CA MET A 107 14.87 -7.84 -11.48
C MET A 107 14.72 -9.35 -11.67
N LYS A 108 15.72 -10.13 -11.30
CA LYS A 108 15.64 -11.59 -11.44
C LYS A 108 14.62 -12.21 -10.51
N ASP A 109 14.36 -11.57 -9.39
CA ASP A 109 13.43 -12.08 -8.38
C ASP A 109 12.03 -11.51 -8.53
N VAL A 110 11.83 -10.53 -9.43
CA VAL A 110 10.52 -9.95 -9.66
C VAL A 110 9.67 -10.91 -10.48
N ARG A 111 8.50 -11.24 -9.97
CA ARG A 111 7.54 -12.11 -10.63
C ARG A 111 6.31 -11.32 -11.02
N GLN A 112 5.44 -11.95 -11.82
CA GLN A 112 4.19 -11.33 -12.23
C GLN A 112 3.39 -10.81 -11.02
N GLU A 113 3.39 -11.56 -9.94
CA GLU A 113 2.66 -11.19 -8.73
C GLU A 113 3.21 -9.93 -8.03
N HIS A 114 4.46 -9.55 -8.33
CA HIS A 114 5.09 -8.37 -7.74
C HIS A 114 4.85 -7.12 -8.57
N LEU A 115 4.28 -7.24 -9.77
CA LEU A 115 4.09 -6.09 -10.65
C LEU A 115 2.86 -5.31 -10.25
N ALA A 116 2.97 -4.01 -10.36
CA ALA A 116 1.87 -3.09 -10.06
C ALA A 116 2.00 -1.86 -10.97
N ASN A 117 0.92 -1.10 -11.08
CA ASN A 117 0.95 0.15 -11.83
C ASN A 117 1.87 1.18 -11.18
N ILE A 118 1.90 1.20 -9.85
CA ILE A 118 2.66 2.18 -9.08
C ILE A 118 3.35 1.44 -7.93
N THR A 119 4.62 1.75 -7.70
CA THR A 119 5.37 1.23 -6.56
C THR A 119 5.90 2.39 -5.73
N ILE A 120 5.58 2.39 -4.43
CA ILE A 120 5.99 3.43 -3.49
C ILE A 120 6.89 2.79 -2.44
N THR A 121 8.08 3.31 -2.27
CA THR A 121 9.04 2.82 -1.27
C THR A 121 9.11 3.76 -0.10
N CYS A 122 8.86 3.22 1.09
CA CYS A 122 8.87 3.98 2.34
C CYS A 122 9.82 3.33 3.36
N THR A 123 10.87 2.69 2.89
CA THR A 123 11.88 2.09 3.76
C THR A 123 12.99 3.08 4.02
N ASP A 124 13.64 2.95 5.18
CA ASP A 124 14.78 3.80 5.53
C ASP A 124 16.07 3.35 4.85
N ASN A 125 16.09 2.15 4.33
CA ASN A 125 17.25 1.60 3.62
C ASN A 125 17.15 1.93 2.16
N ILE A 126 18.16 2.56 1.69
CA ILE A 126 18.26 2.96 0.29
C ILE A 126 19.24 2.06 -0.42
#